data_8918318170032ed99f858ebbb8453e25
#
_entry.id   8918318170032ed99f858ebbb8453e25
#
_cell.length_a   1.000
_cell.length_b   1.000
_cell.length_c   1.000
_cell.angle_alpha   90.00
_cell.angle_beta   90.00
_cell.angle_gamma   90.00
#
_symmetry.space_group_name_H-M   'P 1'
#
loop_
_entity.id
_entity.type
_entity.pdbx_description
1 polymer ?
#
loop_
_entity_poly.entity_id
_entity_poly.type
_entity_poly.pdbx_seq_one_letter_code
_entity_poly.pdbx_strand_id
1 'polypeptide(L)'
;MLEYDNSAFYYFSVSVGVLYVVPITFLSLRRILYGLFLKEKLIDMTNVRCEKEKRKMKQMLAEKTKLSNVFSPFFVLNLIVLAVMWYGLYRAAILLQDDSEIKSFDPFAILGIAAGASEREIKRAYRKMSLLYHPDKNIGDAVAEQKFMLVAKAYEALTDEVAKANYEKYGNPDGRQALQLSIGLPTFLLDPANHNIVLFLYLIILVVAIPSCVALWYSHSKKYGDSMIMYDTYGFYNFAMSEHAHPRLLPEILAGSAEFREIKRRPTDDAELSSLFKKFKQSEMIAKPRFNHPSIAKANILLHAHFLREKLSPALKSDLNEMLKKSIQLVDAMMEISVGKSWLQTTLNLIEMEQFLTQSLWFKDPPFLQLPHITEDEVRHIITGKNAVRSMHQYVDMDADQRKGLSSLSDAERAEVNSVCSMMPNMDLQITIGVEDEEEIGEGDIMTVTIKLTRKNVKEGDTCDLVYAPHFPYPKLERWFCVIGDVKTNHLHAMGKITSQEREGELKLQLQAPPKAGTYQLDIFVKCDSYVGLDLRALAKFNVVPQSTLPVYQPHPEDLELDNEPTLFEQMINPEDSSDSEEEQEDEQPPESKKDQ
;
A
#
# COMPACT_ATOMS: atom_id res chain seq x y z
N MET A 1 41.08 30.80 10.46
CA MET A 1 39.88 31.65 10.52
C MET A 1 38.82 30.92 9.70
N LEU A 2 37.64 30.67 10.23
CA LEU A 2 36.54 30.08 9.46
C LEU A 2 35.99 31.17 8.55
N GLU A 3 36.21 31.09 7.25
CA GLU A 3 35.60 31.99 6.28
C GLU A 3 34.23 31.45 5.87
N TYR A 4 33.24 32.33 5.93
CA TYR A 4 31.89 32.01 5.47
C TYR A 4 31.82 32.21 3.96
N ASP A 5 31.63 31.12 3.24
CA ASP A 5 31.53 31.12 1.78
C ASP A 5 30.09 30.81 1.36
N ASN A 6 29.44 31.77 0.70
CA ASN A 6 28.09 31.58 0.15
C ASN A 6 28.04 30.43 -0.87
N SER A 7 29.14 30.11 -1.54
CA SER A 7 29.20 29.03 -2.52
C SER A 7 28.90 27.68 -1.89
N ALA A 8 29.39 27.38 -0.68
CA ALA A 8 29.09 26.17 0.05
C ALA A 8 27.59 26.02 0.38
N PHE A 9 26.94 27.13 0.72
CA PHE A 9 25.49 27.17 0.93
C PHE A 9 24.71 26.89 -0.36
N TYR A 10 25.12 27.48 -1.49
CA TYR A 10 24.48 27.24 -2.78
C TYR A 10 24.66 25.78 -3.24
N TYR A 11 25.86 25.19 -3.09
CA TYR A 11 26.08 23.76 -3.39
C TYR A 11 25.18 22.86 -2.55
N PHE A 12 25.09 23.11 -1.24
CA PHE A 12 24.20 22.36 -0.35
C PHE A 12 22.73 22.53 -0.76
N SER A 13 22.31 23.77 -0.99
CA SER A 13 20.92 24.07 -1.38
C SER A 13 20.53 23.46 -2.71
N VAL A 14 21.44 23.45 -3.70
CA VAL A 14 21.21 22.80 -4.99
C VAL A 14 21.12 21.28 -4.81
N SER A 15 22.03 20.68 -4.04
CA SER A 15 22.05 19.23 -3.81
C SER A 15 20.76 18.75 -3.13
N VAL A 16 20.34 19.40 -2.04
CA VAL A 16 19.10 19.06 -1.32
C VAL A 16 17.89 19.38 -2.18
N GLY A 17 17.91 20.52 -2.88
CA GLY A 17 16.82 20.93 -3.75
C GLY A 17 16.58 19.97 -4.90
N VAL A 18 17.64 19.51 -5.58
CA VAL A 18 17.54 18.52 -6.66
C VAL A 18 16.98 17.20 -6.14
N LEU A 19 17.44 16.73 -4.98
CA LEU A 19 16.97 15.47 -4.36
C LEU A 19 15.46 15.50 -4.05
N TYR A 20 14.90 16.67 -3.77
CA TYR A 20 13.47 16.86 -3.53
C TYR A 20 12.68 17.13 -4.83
N VAL A 21 13.16 18.07 -5.65
CA VAL A 21 12.43 18.58 -6.82
C VAL A 21 12.31 17.56 -7.95
N VAL A 22 13.37 16.78 -8.20
CA VAL A 22 13.38 15.80 -9.30
C VAL A 22 12.35 14.68 -9.10
N PRO A 23 12.25 13.99 -7.94
CA PRO A 23 11.23 12.98 -7.71
C PRO A 23 9.80 13.54 -7.80
N ILE A 24 9.55 14.73 -7.22
CA ILE A 24 8.23 15.36 -7.27
C ILE A 24 7.85 15.76 -8.71
N THR A 25 8.81 16.25 -9.48
CA THR A 25 8.59 16.55 -10.91
C THR A 25 8.20 15.28 -11.67
N PHE A 26 8.92 14.18 -11.43
CA PHE A 26 8.63 12.89 -12.06
C PHE A 26 7.22 12.39 -11.68
N LEU A 27 6.85 12.44 -10.40
CA LEU A 27 5.52 12.03 -9.93
C LEU A 27 4.42 12.92 -10.50
N SER A 28 4.66 14.24 -10.59
CA SER A 28 3.73 15.21 -11.17
C SER A 28 3.56 14.98 -12.68
N LEU A 29 4.65 14.75 -13.40
CA LEU A 29 4.62 14.43 -14.82
C LEU A 29 3.91 13.10 -15.08
N ARG A 30 4.21 12.07 -14.29
CA ARG A 30 3.52 10.79 -14.34
C ARG A 30 2.00 10.97 -14.17
N ARG A 31 1.56 11.75 -13.17
CA ARG A 31 0.13 12.02 -12.94
C ARG A 31 -0.52 12.69 -14.15
N ILE A 32 0.14 13.68 -14.75
CA ILE A 32 -0.35 14.38 -15.95
C ILE A 32 -0.41 13.44 -17.15
N LEU A 33 0.67 12.70 -17.41
CA LEU A 33 0.74 11.75 -18.53
C LEU A 33 -0.30 10.64 -18.43
N TYR A 34 -0.45 10.05 -17.25
CA TYR A 34 -1.48 9.03 -17.01
C TYR A 34 -2.90 9.61 -17.15
N GLY A 35 -3.13 10.84 -16.66
CA GLY A 35 -4.44 11.48 -16.74
C GLY A 35 -4.84 11.94 -18.15
N LEU A 36 -3.88 12.34 -18.99
CA LEU A 36 -4.14 12.91 -20.31
C LEU A 36 -3.94 11.93 -21.47
N PHE A 37 -2.89 11.10 -21.44
CA PHE A 37 -2.43 10.33 -22.59
C PHE A 37 -2.62 8.81 -22.47
N LEU A 38 -2.62 8.24 -21.26
CA LEU A 38 -2.73 6.78 -21.08
C LEU A 38 -4.15 6.32 -20.71
N LYS A 39 -5.17 7.01 -21.21
CA LYS A 39 -6.59 6.69 -20.95
C LYS A 39 -6.94 5.24 -21.24
N GLU A 40 -6.40 4.67 -22.31
CA GLU A 40 -6.77 3.33 -22.79
C GLU A 40 -5.96 2.19 -22.14
N LYS A 41 -4.74 2.45 -21.66
CA LYS A 41 -3.89 1.44 -21.01
C LYS A 41 -4.15 1.24 -19.51
N LEU A 42 -4.93 2.10 -18.88
CA LEU A 42 -5.17 2.09 -17.43
C LEU A 42 -6.14 1.01 -16.96
N ILE A 43 -6.89 0.44 -17.88
CA ILE A 43 -7.84 -0.66 -17.60
C ILE A 43 -7.62 -1.69 -18.68
N ASP A 44 -7.19 -2.87 -18.27
CA ASP A 44 -7.14 -4.01 -19.17
C ASP A 44 -8.58 -4.40 -19.54
N MET A 45 -8.99 -3.98 -20.74
CA MET A 45 -10.34 -4.23 -21.25
C MET A 45 -10.49 -5.65 -21.80
N THR A 46 -9.42 -6.43 -21.84
CA THR A 46 -9.41 -7.78 -22.40
C THR A 46 -10.24 -8.75 -21.58
N ASN A 47 -10.34 -8.53 -20.27
CA ASN A 47 -11.06 -9.39 -19.33
C ASN A 47 -12.51 -8.95 -19.06
N VAL A 48 -13.00 -7.89 -19.73
CA VAL A 48 -14.38 -7.41 -19.55
C VAL A 48 -15.29 -8.04 -20.60
N ARG A 49 -16.12 -8.99 -20.20
CA ARG A 49 -16.92 -9.83 -21.07
C ARG A 49 -18.36 -9.35 -21.30
N CYS A 50 -18.85 -8.44 -20.45
CA CYS A 50 -20.23 -7.93 -20.50
C CYS A 50 -20.28 -6.44 -20.85
N GLU A 51 -21.28 -6.02 -21.66
CA GLU A 51 -21.47 -4.60 -22.01
C GLU A 51 -21.73 -3.69 -20.79
N LYS A 52 -22.43 -4.18 -19.77
CA LYS A 52 -22.66 -3.40 -18.54
C LYS A 52 -21.38 -3.08 -17.81
N GLU A 53 -20.44 -4.04 -17.73
CA GLU A 53 -19.14 -3.81 -17.15
C GLU A 53 -18.28 -2.88 -18.01
N LYS A 54 -18.31 -3.03 -19.32
CA LYS A 54 -17.63 -2.10 -20.24
C LYS A 54 -18.08 -0.66 -20.01
N ARG A 55 -19.38 -0.44 -19.84
CA ARG A 55 -19.95 0.89 -19.53
C ARG A 55 -19.49 1.40 -18.17
N LYS A 56 -19.50 0.55 -17.13
CA LYS A 56 -19.00 0.86 -15.78
C LYS A 56 -17.52 1.26 -15.82
N MET A 57 -16.68 0.45 -16.44
CA MET A 57 -15.26 0.71 -16.55
C MET A 57 -14.96 1.99 -17.35
N LYS A 58 -15.68 2.24 -18.45
CA LYS A 58 -15.60 3.50 -19.20
C LYS A 58 -16.01 4.71 -18.34
N GLN A 59 -17.06 4.60 -17.54
CA GLN A 59 -17.49 5.68 -16.62
C GLN A 59 -16.44 5.95 -15.56
N MET A 60 -15.90 4.91 -14.93
CA MET A 60 -14.82 5.05 -13.94
C MET A 60 -13.56 5.69 -14.55
N LEU A 61 -13.20 5.29 -15.76
CA LEU A 61 -12.08 5.88 -16.49
C LEU A 61 -12.35 7.37 -16.78
N ALA A 62 -13.55 7.69 -17.26
CA ALA A 62 -13.96 9.05 -17.54
C ALA A 62 -13.95 9.93 -16.27
N GLU A 63 -14.34 9.38 -15.12
CA GLU A 63 -14.26 10.09 -13.83
C GLU A 63 -12.82 10.31 -13.38
N LYS A 64 -11.96 9.29 -13.44
CA LYS A 64 -10.54 9.41 -13.09
C LYS A 64 -9.79 10.38 -14.01
N THR A 65 -10.17 10.46 -15.29
CA THR A 65 -9.51 11.31 -16.30
C THR A 65 -10.18 12.68 -16.47
N LYS A 66 -11.20 13.03 -15.67
CA LYS A 66 -11.72 14.40 -15.65
C LYS A 66 -10.61 15.39 -15.34
N LEU A 67 -10.50 16.46 -16.11
CA LEU A 67 -9.50 17.51 -15.90
C LEU A 67 -9.52 18.06 -14.46
N SER A 68 -10.70 18.18 -13.85
CA SER A 68 -10.84 18.59 -12.45
C SER A 68 -10.18 17.65 -11.44
N ASN A 69 -10.09 16.33 -11.75
CA ASN A 69 -9.46 15.35 -10.87
C ASN A 69 -7.93 15.25 -11.12
N VAL A 70 -7.51 15.47 -12.37
CA VAL A 70 -6.09 15.56 -12.73
C VAL A 70 -5.48 16.83 -12.15
N PHE A 71 -6.15 17.98 -12.35
CA PHE A 71 -5.74 19.31 -11.88
C PHE A 71 -6.58 19.74 -10.67
N SER A 72 -6.48 19.00 -9.57
CA SER A 72 -7.10 19.45 -8.31
C SER A 72 -6.47 20.74 -7.82
N PRO A 73 -7.17 21.62 -7.08
CA PRO A 73 -6.62 22.89 -6.58
C PRO A 73 -5.31 22.71 -5.81
N PHE A 74 -5.23 21.66 -5.01
CA PHE A 74 -4.01 21.30 -4.28
C PHE A 74 -2.86 20.88 -5.22
N PHE A 75 -3.15 20.16 -6.30
CA PHE A 75 -2.12 19.79 -7.29
C PHE A 75 -1.63 20.99 -8.08
N VAL A 76 -2.52 21.92 -8.43
CA VAL A 76 -2.13 23.19 -9.10
C VAL A 76 -1.23 24.02 -8.18
N LEU A 77 -1.56 24.12 -6.89
CA LEU A 77 -0.70 24.77 -5.90
C LEU A 77 0.69 24.10 -5.84
N ASN A 78 0.71 22.76 -5.82
CA ASN A 78 1.97 22.00 -5.83
C ASN A 78 2.81 22.28 -7.09
N LEU A 79 2.19 22.41 -8.27
CA LEU A 79 2.89 22.77 -9.51
C LEU A 79 3.47 24.18 -9.44
N ILE A 80 2.76 25.13 -8.83
CA ILE A 80 3.27 26.51 -8.62
C ILE A 80 4.50 26.47 -7.70
N VAL A 81 4.41 25.77 -6.57
CA VAL A 81 5.54 25.61 -5.64
C VAL A 81 6.72 24.95 -6.34
N LEU A 82 6.48 23.91 -7.13
CA LEU A 82 7.51 23.22 -7.91
C LEU A 82 8.19 24.15 -8.92
N ALA A 83 7.43 25.01 -9.61
CA ALA A 83 7.96 26.00 -10.54
C ALA A 83 8.84 27.04 -9.81
N VAL A 84 8.43 27.51 -8.65
CA VAL A 84 9.22 28.43 -7.81
C VAL A 84 10.52 27.77 -7.35
N MET A 85 10.45 26.50 -6.93
CA MET A 85 11.66 25.75 -6.53
C MET A 85 12.64 25.55 -7.70
N TRP A 86 12.14 25.20 -8.90
CA TRP A 86 12.97 25.11 -10.10
C TRP A 86 13.64 26.46 -10.43
N TYR A 87 12.89 27.55 -10.32
CA TYR A 87 13.46 28.88 -10.52
C TYR A 87 14.55 29.21 -9.48
N GLY A 88 14.32 28.86 -8.21
CA GLY A 88 15.33 29.01 -7.15
C GLY A 88 16.60 28.22 -7.41
N LEU A 89 16.47 26.93 -7.83
CA LEU A 89 17.60 26.09 -8.21
C LEU A 89 18.37 26.65 -9.42
N TYR A 90 17.66 27.14 -10.44
CA TYR A 90 18.27 27.78 -11.60
C TYR A 90 19.07 29.02 -11.20
N ARG A 91 18.51 29.88 -10.34
CA ARG A 91 19.22 31.07 -9.83
C ARG A 91 20.46 30.69 -9.00
N ALA A 92 20.34 29.68 -8.14
CA ALA A 92 21.47 29.19 -7.36
C ALA A 92 22.60 28.61 -8.25
N ALA A 93 22.23 27.89 -9.31
CA ALA A 93 23.20 27.34 -10.26
C ALA A 93 23.97 28.44 -11.03
N ILE A 94 23.30 29.53 -11.43
CA ILE A 94 23.98 30.68 -12.06
C ILE A 94 24.97 31.33 -11.10
N LEU A 95 24.57 31.57 -9.85
CA LEU A 95 25.44 32.16 -8.85
C LEU A 95 26.68 31.31 -8.56
N LEU A 96 26.52 29.95 -8.60
CA LEU A 96 27.65 29.03 -8.49
C LEU A 96 28.60 29.09 -9.67
N GLN A 97 28.10 29.33 -10.89
CA GLN A 97 28.93 29.41 -12.10
C GLN A 97 29.77 30.70 -12.08
N ASP A 98 29.19 31.82 -11.68
CA ASP A 98 29.91 33.11 -11.55
C ASP A 98 31.03 33.01 -10.50
N ASP A 99 30.80 32.31 -9.36
CA ASP A 99 31.84 32.12 -8.33
C ASP A 99 32.95 31.14 -8.77
N SER A 100 32.66 30.18 -9.66
CA SER A 100 33.66 29.21 -10.12
C SER A 100 34.66 29.80 -11.11
N GLU A 101 34.27 30.77 -11.93
CA GLU A 101 35.17 31.46 -12.88
C GLU A 101 36.24 32.29 -12.15
N ILE A 102 35.90 32.80 -10.96
CA ILE A 102 36.84 33.63 -10.17
C ILE A 102 37.90 32.80 -9.46
N LYS A 103 37.68 31.50 -9.25
CA LYS A 103 38.55 30.63 -8.43
C LYS A 103 39.63 29.85 -9.21
N SER A 104 39.58 29.79 -10.53
CA SER A 104 40.61 29.20 -11.33
C SER A 104 41.70 30.24 -11.64
N PHE A 105 42.81 30.20 -10.84
CA PHE A 105 43.94 31.06 -11.09
C PHE A 105 44.73 30.59 -12.31
N ASP A 106 44.51 31.23 -13.45
CA ASP A 106 45.29 31.02 -14.67
C ASP A 106 46.16 32.26 -14.95
N PRO A 107 47.44 32.23 -14.68
CA PRO A 107 48.35 33.35 -14.84
C PRO A 107 48.49 33.79 -16.31
N PHE A 108 48.32 32.87 -17.28
CA PHE A 108 48.39 33.18 -18.70
C PHE A 108 47.17 33.99 -19.16
N ALA A 109 46.00 33.55 -18.75
CA ALA A 109 44.73 34.24 -19.03
C ALA A 109 44.68 35.61 -18.36
N ILE A 110 45.15 35.73 -17.10
CA ILE A 110 45.19 37.00 -16.36
C ILE A 110 46.12 38.04 -17.05
N LEU A 111 47.29 37.57 -17.56
CA LEU A 111 48.23 38.45 -18.28
C LEU A 111 47.87 38.61 -19.76
N GLY A 112 46.87 37.89 -20.30
CA GLY A 112 46.43 37.93 -21.71
C GLY A 112 47.50 37.43 -22.69
N ILE A 113 48.26 36.39 -22.32
CA ILE A 113 49.32 35.77 -23.11
C ILE A 113 49.06 34.30 -23.35
N ALA A 114 49.65 33.73 -24.41
CA ALA A 114 49.52 32.30 -24.71
C ALA A 114 50.33 31.44 -23.73
N ALA A 115 49.83 30.22 -23.45
CA ALA A 115 50.57 29.25 -22.66
C ALA A 115 51.92 28.93 -23.34
N GLY A 116 53.04 29.10 -22.60
CA GLY A 116 54.39 28.92 -23.15
C GLY A 116 55.05 30.19 -23.65
N ALA A 117 54.48 31.40 -23.38
CA ALA A 117 55.08 32.67 -23.72
C ALA A 117 56.50 32.83 -23.11
N SER A 118 57.38 33.52 -23.84
CA SER A 118 58.74 33.78 -23.40
C SER A 118 58.79 34.79 -22.21
N GLU A 119 59.83 34.76 -21.40
CA GLU A 119 60.01 35.69 -20.28
C GLU A 119 59.88 37.16 -20.69
N ARG A 120 60.33 37.49 -21.92
CA ARG A 120 60.24 38.85 -22.46
C ARG A 120 58.77 39.26 -22.73
N GLU A 121 57.95 38.33 -23.15
CA GLU A 121 56.52 38.56 -23.39
C GLU A 121 55.80 38.68 -22.06
N ILE A 122 56.11 37.84 -21.08
CA ILE A 122 55.54 37.90 -19.73
C ILE A 122 55.84 39.29 -19.09
N LYS A 123 57.10 39.72 -19.13
CA LYS A 123 57.51 41.06 -18.62
C LYS A 123 56.81 42.23 -19.33
N ARG A 124 56.59 42.09 -20.65
CA ARG A 124 55.93 43.12 -21.44
C ARG A 124 54.43 43.16 -21.10
N ALA A 125 53.77 42.02 -20.97
CA ALA A 125 52.35 41.90 -20.61
C ALA A 125 52.10 42.45 -19.18
N TYR A 126 52.96 42.08 -18.23
CA TYR A 126 52.89 42.61 -16.87
C TYR A 126 53.00 44.12 -16.83
N ARG A 127 54.01 44.71 -17.52
CA ARG A 127 54.14 46.18 -17.58
C ARG A 127 52.89 46.87 -18.18
N LYS A 128 52.30 46.27 -19.20
CA LYS A 128 51.08 46.80 -19.83
C LYS A 128 49.90 46.75 -18.88
N MET A 129 49.64 45.63 -18.23
CA MET A 129 48.53 45.44 -17.32
C MET A 129 48.69 46.17 -16.00
N SER A 130 49.92 46.23 -15.45
CA SER A 130 50.22 46.99 -14.24
C SER A 130 50.03 48.51 -14.42
N LEU A 131 50.36 49.03 -15.60
CA LEU A 131 50.11 50.45 -15.92
C LEU A 131 48.62 50.74 -16.12
N LEU A 132 47.83 49.78 -16.61
CA LEU A 132 46.40 49.91 -16.82
C LEU A 132 45.61 49.91 -15.50
N TYR A 133 45.98 49.03 -14.56
CA TYR A 133 45.31 48.84 -13.28
C TYR A 133 46.04 49.48 -12.09
N HIS A 134 47.06 50.37 -12.36
CA HIS A 134 47.84 50.97 -11.29
C HIS A 134 46.97 51.79 -10.33
N PRO A 135 47.15 51.58 -8.98
CA PRO A 135 46.30 52.28 -7.99
C PRO A 135 46.38 53.80 -8.09
N ASP A 136 47.57 54.39 -8.47
CA ASP A 136 47.71 55.84 -8.68
C ASP A 136 46.85 56.40 -9.84
N LYS A 137 46.53 55.55 -10.82
CA LYS A 137 45.71 55.98 -11.97
C LYS A 137 44.23 55.69 -11.80
N ASN A 138 43.89 54.79 -10.90
CA ASN A 138 42.53 54.31 -10.63
C ASN A 138 42.19 54.55 -9.15
N ILE A 139 42.38 55.75 -8.66
CA ILE A 139 42.17 56.10 -7.25
C ILE A 139 40.70 55.86 -6.88
N GLY A 140 40.45 54.97 -5.90
CA GLY A 140 39.10 54.67 -5.40
C GLY A 140 38.34 53.57 -6.15
N ASP A 141 38.93 52.92 -7.17
CA ASP A 141 38.36 51.76 -7.85
C ASP A 141 38.87 50.46 -7.23
N ALA A 142 38.09 49.89 -6.33
CA ALA A 142 38.41 48.59 -5.65
C ALA A 142 38.55 47.42 -6.64
N VAL A 143 37.87 47.47 -7.80
CA VAL A 143 37.98 46.41 -8.83
C VAL A 143 39.34 46.52 -9.55
N ALA A 144 39.81 47.74 -9.83
CA ALA A 144 41.15 47.96 -10.41
C ALA A 144 42.25 47.50 -9.46
N GLU A 145 42.12 47.76 -8.16
CA GLU A 145 43.07 47.32 -7.13
C GLU A 145 43.12 45.79 -7.04
N GLN A 146 41.98 45.09 -7.02
CA GLN A 146 41.94 43.61 -7.04
C GLN A 146 42.56 43.06 -8.32
N LYS A 147 42.30 43.63 -9.49
CA LYS A 147 42.93 43.22 -10.75
C LYS A 147 44.43 43.44 -10.75
N PHE A 148 44.91 44.56 -10.18
CA PHE A 148 46.32 44.79 -10.03
C PHE A 148 47.00 43.73 -9.17
N MET A 149 46.42 43.37 -8.03
CA MET A 149 46.94 42.29 -7.18
C MET A 149 46.98 40.95 -7.92
N LEU A 150 45.93 40.61 -8.70
CA LEU A 150 45.91 39.39 -9.51
C LEU A 150 46.99 39.40 -10.61
N VAL A 151 47.22 40.54 -11.27
CA VAL A 151 48.28 40.73 -12.29
C VAL A 151 49.65 40.57 -11.68
N ALA A 152 49.91 41.17 -10.50
CA ALA A 152 51.17 40.99 -9.78
C ALA A 152 51.42 39.52 -9.39
N LYS A 153 50.41 38.88 -8.85
CA LYS A 153 50.45 37.47 -8.47
C LYS A 153 50.62 36.52 -9.68
N ALA A 154 50.01 36.85 -10.83
CA ALA A 154 50.19 36.12 -12.08
C ALA A 154 51.62 36.24 -12.65
N TYR A 155 52.22 37.43 -12.51
CA TYR A 155 53.62 37.64 -12.89
C TYR A 155 54.58 36.87 -11.99
N GLU A 156 54.40 36.89 -10.66
CA GLU A 156 55.18 36.16 -9.69
C GLU A 156 55.09 34.65 -9.94
N ALA A 157 53.89 34.09 -10.21
CA ALA A 157 53.66 32.71 -10.55
C ALA A 157 54.44 32.21 -11.79
N LEU A 158 54.82 33.11 -12.70
CA LEU A 158 55.51 32.77 -13.94
C LEU A 158 57.02 33.11 -13.92
N THR A 159 57.49 33.96 -12.98
CA THR A 159 58.86 34.46 -12.94
C THR A 159 59.68 34.07 -11.72
N ASP A 160 59.03 33.83 -10.58
CA ASP A 160 59.73 33.34 -9.39
C ASP A 160 59.79 31.80 -9.41
N GLU A 161 60.96 31.23 -9.20
CA GLU A 161 61.17 29.77 -9.27
C GLU A 161 60.33 28.98 -8.24
N VAL A 162 60.15 29.53 -7.04
CA VAL A 162 59.37 28.91 -5.97
C VAL A 162 57.87 29.01 -6.26
N ALA A 163 57.39 30.20 -6.67
CA ALA A 163 56.01 30.42 -7.02
C ALA A 163 55.59 29.62 -8.27
N LYS A 164 56.51 29.47 -9.25
CA LYS A 164 56.28 28.66 -10.45
C LYS A 164 56.19 27.16 -10.11
N ALA A 165 57.09 26.63 -9.29
CA ALA A 165 57.03 25.25 -8.83
C ALA A 165 55.76 24.95 -8.02
N ASN A 166 55.33 25.91 -7.22
CA ASN A 166 54.06 25.82 -6.48
C ASN A 166 52.85 25.84 -7.41
N TYR A 167 52.85 26.73 -8.42
CA TYR A 167 51.78 26.79 -9.41
C TYR A 167 51.67 25.51 -10.23
N GLU A 168 52.80 24.98 -10.72
CA GLU A 168 52.85 23.72 -11.49
C GLU A 168 52.36 22.53 -10.65
N LYS A 169 52.64 22.50 -9.34
CA LYS A 169 52.27 21.40 -8.45
C LYS A 169 50.92 21.51 -7.82
N TYR A 170 50.49 22.72 -7.48
CA TYR A 170 49.26 22.96 -6.66
C TYR A 170 48.24 23.88 -7.36
N GLY A 171 48.51 24.40 -8.55
CA GLY A 171 47.65 25.34 -9.28
C GLY A 171 47.57 26.73 -8.65
N ASN A 172 48.40 27.03 -7.62
CA ASN A 172 48.45 28.33 -6.95
C ASN A 172 49.91 28.68 -6.57
N PRO A 173 50.40 29.93 -6.86
CA PRO A 173 51.76 30.35 -6.55
C PRO A 173 52.07 30.36 -5.05
N ASP A 174 51.09 30.59 -4.18
CA ASP A 174 51.28 30.62 -2.72
C ASP A 174 51.47 29.20 -2.11
N GLY A 175 51.49 28.16 -2.94
CA GLY A 175 51.65 26.76 -2.52
C GLY A 175 50.36 26.07 -2.15
N ARG A 176 50.44 25.04 -1.30
CA ARG A 176 49.27 24.23 -0.88
C ARG A 176 48.34 25.08 -0.04
N GLN A 177 47.18 25.44 -0.60
CA GLN A 177 46.15 26.11 0.18
C GLN A 177 45.68 25.16 1.29
N ALA A 178 45.65 25.67 2.52
CA ALA A 178 45.02 24.97 3.62
C ALA A 178 43.54 24.74 3.29
N LEU A 179 43.01 23.54 3.59
CA LEU A 179 41.63 23.21 3.39
C LEU A 179 40.79 24.22 4.18
N GLN A 180 40.21 25.20 3.50
CA GLN A 180 39.28 26.14 4.13
C GLN A 180 37.95 25.43 4.27
N LEU A 181 37.62 25.01 5.50
CA LEU A 181 36.30 24.51 5.86
C LEU A 181 35.36 25.72 5.91
N SER A 182 34.60 25.92 4.86
CA SER A 182 33.56 26.94 4.82
C SER A 182 32.26 26.39 5.40
N ILE A 183 31.59 27.18 6.23
CA ILE A 183 30.29 26.82 6.81
C ILE A 183 29.21 27.19 5.80
N GLY A 184 28.46 26.20 5.32
CA GLY A 184 27.38 26.37 4.34
C GLY A 184 26.09 26.99 4.92
N LEU A 185 26.21 28.05 5.70
CA LEU A 185 25.08 28.83 6.22
C LEU A 185 24.98 30.16 5.47
N PRO A 186 23.77 30.61 5.11
CA PRO A 186 23.60 31.90 4.45
C PRO A 186 24.03 33.02 5.37
N THR A 187 24.76 34.02 4.79
CA THR A 187 25.34 35.15 5.53
C THR A 187 24.32 35.94 6.32
N PHE A 188 23.06 36.02 5.84
CA PHE A 188 22.00 36.75 6.55
C PHE A 188 21.68 36.15 7.93
N LEU A 189 21.88 34.85 8.15
CA LEU A 189 21.69 34.18 9.46
C LEU A 189 22.80 34.54 10.46
N LEU A 190 23.94 34.99 9.96
CA LEU A 190 25.15 35.27 10.74
C LEU A 190 25.34 36.74 11.02
N ASP A 191 24.62 37.59 10.29
CA ASP A 191 24.66 39.05 10.45
C ASP A 191 24.15 39.44 11.86
N PRO A 192 24.96 40.10 12.70
CA PRO A 192 24.57 40.58 14.02
C PRO A 192 23.26 41.39 14.04
N ALA A 193 22.98 42.13 12.97
CA ALA A 193 21.75 42.87 12.83
C ALA A 193 20.48 41.98 12.78
N ASN A 194 20.61 40.77 12.30
CA ASN A 194 19.51 39.83 12.10
C ASN A 194 19.37 38.78 13.21
N HIS A 195 20.28 38.71 14.17
CA HIS A 195 20.29 37.66 15.21
C HIS A 195 18.97 37.58 15.98
N ASN A 196 18.35 38.71 16.31
CA ASN A 196 17.07 38.72 17.05
C ASN A 196 15.93 38.15 16.20
N ILE A 197 15.91 38.42 14.89
CA ILE A 197 14.90 37.93 13.96
C ILE A 197 15.09 36.43 13.75
N VAL A 198 16.34 36.01 13.57
CA VAL A 198 16.70 34.56 13.41
C VAL A 198 16.34 33.77 14.65
N LEU A 199 16.68 34.29 15.85
CA LEU A 199 16.35 33.65 17.12
C LEU A 199 14.83 33.55 17.32
N PHE A 200 14.09 34.61 17.00
CA PHE A 200 12.63 34.65 17.07
C PHE A 200 11.99 33.63 16.10
N LEU A 201 12.49 33.56 14.86
CA LEU A 201 12.02 32.60 13.86
C LEU A 201 12.29 31.16 14.31
N TYR A 202 13.50 30.91 14.85
CA TYR A 202 13.87 29.61 15.39
C TYR A 202 12.99 29.21 16.57
N LEU A 203 12.70 30.17 17.48
CA LEU A 203 11.80 29.95 18.60
C LEU A 203 10.38 29.58 18.12
N ILE A 204 9.85 30.29 17.11
CA ILE A 204 8.53 29.97 16.53
C ILE A 204 8.52 28.57 15.92
N ILE A 205 9.55 28.21 15.17
CA ILE A 205 9.62 26.88 14.55
C ILE A 205 9.67 25.80 15.64
N LEU A 206 10.51 25.97 16.66
CA LEU A 206 10.75 24.95 17.68
C LEU A 206 9.60 24.84 18.68
N VAL A 207 9.00 25.97 19.12
CA VAL A 207 7.98 25.99 20.17
C VAL A 207 6.56 25.94 19.63
N VAL A 208 6.32 26.46 18.43
CA VAL A 208 4.97 26.54 17.85
C VAL A 208 4.80 25.56 16.69
N ALA A 209 5.64 25.64 15.65
CA ALA A 209 5.42 24.88 14.42
C ALA A 209 5.59 23.38 14.64
N ILE A 210 6.71 22.95 15.22
CA ILE A 210 6.97 21.52 15.46
C ILE A 210 5.95 20.91 16.41
N PRO A 211 5.66 21.45 17.62
CA PRO A 211 4.64 20.91 18.50
C PRO A 211 3.24 20.91 17.89
N SER A 212 2.88 21.95 17.11
CA SER A 212 1.60 22.00 16.41
C SER A 212 1.49 20.90 15.33
N CYS A 213 2.53 20.69 14.53
CA CYS A 213 2.57 19.61 13.55
C CYS A 213 2.49 18.24 14.22
N VAL A 214 3.22 18.02 15.30
CA VAL A 214 3.18 16.78 16.09
C VAL A 214 1.80 16.57 16.71
N ALA A 215 1.20 17.61 17.30
CA ALA A 215 -0.14 17.54 17.88
C ALA A 215 -1.22 17.22 16.84
N LEU A 216 -1.15 17.85 15.65
CA LEU A 216 -2.04 17.56 14.54
C LEU A 216 -1.86 16.13 14.03
N TRP A 217 -0.63 15.69 13.84
CA TRP A 217 -0.31 14.32 13.42
C TRP A 217 -0.81 13.30 14.45
N TYR A 218 -0.53 13.52 15.72
CA TYR A 218 -0.95 12.64 16.82
C TYR A 218 -2.47 12.58 16.97
N SER A 219 -3.15 13.74 16.87
CA SER A 219 -4.62 13.81 16.89
C SER A 219 -5.25 13.06 15.72
N HIS A 220 -4.62 13.12 14.53
CA HIS A 220 -5.10 12.40 13.35
C HIS A 220 -4.80 10.90 13.44
N SER A 221 -3.61 10.52 13.86
CA SER A 221 -3.16 9.13 13.99
C SER A 221 -4.00 8.34 15.01
N LYS A 222 -4.39 8.95 16.12
CA LYS A 222 -5.22 8.29 17.15
C LYS A 222 -6.66 7.96 16.74
N LYS A 223 -7.15 8.51 15.64
CA LYS A 223 -8.52 8.21 15.17
C LYS A 223 -8.64 6.86 14.49
N TYR A 224 -7.56 6.33 13.94
CA TYR A 224 -7.56 5.15 13.10
C TYR A 224 -6.72 4.03 13.74
N GLY A 225 -7.27 2.80 13.70
CA GLY A 225 -6.54 1.58 14.01
C GLY A 225 -5.68 1.10 12.85
N ASP A 226 -5.02 -0.06 13.02
CA ASP A 226 -4.10 -0.64 12.05
C ASP A 226 -4.75 -0.93 10.68
N SER A 227 -6.05 -1.27 10.68
CA SER A 227 -6.85 -1.48 9.46
C SER A 227 -7.35 -0.19 8.82
N MET A 228 -6.88 1.00 9.22
CA MET A 228 -7.34 2.32 8.75
C MET A 228 -8.84 2.57 9.00
N ILE A 229 -9.42 1.92 10.00
CA ILE A 229 -10.79 2.08 10.48
C ILE A 229 -10.76 2.86 11.79
N MET A 230 -11.77 3.72 12.00
CA MET A 230 -11.85 4.54 13.21
C MET A 230 -12.10 3.66 14.46
N TYR A 231 -11.42 3.96 15.56
CA TYR A 231 -11.66 3.28 16.84
C TYR A 231 -13.11 3.40 17.32
N ASP A 232 -13.77 4.52 17.04
CA ASP A 232 -15.21 4.71 17.35
C ASP A 232 -16.09 3.68 16.63
N THR A 233 -15.70 3.24 15.43
CA THR A 233 -16.40 2.21 14.67
C THR A 233 -16.23 0.84 15.32
N TYR A 234 -15.03 0.48 15.75
CA TYR A 234 -14.80 -0.76 16.51
C TYR A 234 -15.60 -0.77 17.81
N GLY A 235 -15.60 0.35 18.56
CA GLY A 235 -16.38 0.50 19.79
C GLY A 235 -17.89 0.33 19.54
N PHE A 236 -18.40 0.94 18.48
CA PHE A 236 -19.82 0.82 18.09
C PHE A 236 -20.17 -0.63 17.69
N TYR A 237 -19.35 -1.28 16.87
CA TYR A 237 -19.59 -2.66 16.43
C TYR A 237 -19.54 -3.64 17.59
N ASN A 238 -18.59 -3.50 18.50
CA ASN A 238 -18.49 -4.34 19.69
C ASN A 238 -19.74 -4.24 20.58
N PHE A 239 -20.38 -3.06 20.63
CA PHE A 239 -21.64 -2.84 21.34
C PHE A 239 -22.86 -3.33 20.55
N ALA A 240 -22.93 -3.10 19.24
CA ALA A 240 -24.13 -3.32 18.43
C ALA A 240 -24.31 -4.76 17.96
N MET A 241 -23.20 -5.50 17.79
CA MET A 241 -23.20 -6.89 17.33
C MET A 241 -23.57 -7.87 18.45
N SER A 242 -24.13 -8.99 18.05
CA SER A 242 -24.49 -10.10 18.93
C SER A 242 -24.08 -11.44 18.33
N GLU A 243 -24.01 -12.47 19.15
CA GLU A 243 -23.65 -13.84 18.74
C GLU A 243 -24.53 -14.40 17.61
N HIS A 244 -25.81 -14.07 17.60
CA HIS A 244 -26.78 -14.49 16.58
C HIS A 244 -27.29 -13.28 15.78
N ALA A 245 -26.37 -12.48 15.22
CA ALA A 245 -26.76 -11.33 14.40
C ALA A 245 -27.44 -11.79 13.10
N HIS A 246 -28.74 -11.56 13.01
CA HIS A 246 -29.53 -11.93 11.83
C HIS A 246 -29.13 -11.03 10.62
N PRO A 247 -29.03 -11.57 9.39
CA PRO A 247 -28.64 -10.82 8.19
C PRO A 247 -29.42 -9.52 7.95
N ARG A 248 -30.70 -9.46 8.36
CA ARG A 248 -31.55 -8.28 8.25
C ARG A 248 -31.08 -7.08 9.10
N LEU A 249 -30.33 -7.33 10.17
CA LEU A 249 -29.84 -6.28 11.09
C LEU A 249 -28.45 -5.76 10.72
N LEU A 250 -27.67 -6.56 10.00
CA LEU A 250 -26.30 -6.24 9.66
C LEU A 250 -26.14 -4.92 8.87
N PRO A 251 -27.02 -4.59 7.90
CA PRO A 251 -26.93 -3.31 7.19
C PRO A 251 -27.09 -2.09 8.11
N GLU A 252 -27.95 -2.17 9.14
CA GLU A 252 -28.10 -1.09 10.11
C GLU A 252 -26.86 -0.95 11.02
N ILE A 253 -26.26 -2.06 11.42
CA ILE A 253 -25.01 -2.06 12.18
C ILE A 253 -23.87 -1.46 11.34
N LEU A 254 -23.74 -1.87 10.09
CA LEU A 254 -22.77 -1.29 9.16
C LEU A 254 -23.01 0.22 8.96
N ALA A 255 -24.28 0.64 8.83
CA ALA A 255 -24.67 2.05 8.71
C ALA A 255 -24.25 2.90 9.92
N GLY A 256 -24.05 2.29 11.08
CA GLY A 256 -23.61 2.96 12.30
C GLY A 256 -22.14 3.32 12.37
N SER A 257 -21.33 2.96 11.38
CA SER A 257 -19.90 3.27 11.31
C SER A 257 -19.62 4.77 11.45
N ALA A 258 -18.55 5.13 12.14
CA ALA A 258 -18.14 6.51 12.27
C ALA A 258 -17.76 7.13 10.91
N GLU A 259 -17.22 6.32 10.00
CA GLU A 259 -16.87 6.70 8.62
C GLU A 259 -18.09 7.20 7.83
N PHE A 260 -19.28 6.64 8.09
CA PHE A 260 -20.50 7.06 7.40
C PHE A 260 -21.14 8.30 8.03
N ARG A 261 -20.77 8.67 9.26
CA ARG A 261 -21.23 9.94 9.89
C ARG A 261 -20.66 11.17 9.17
N GLU A 262 -19.53 11.03 8.46
CA GLU A 262 -18.95 12.10 7.65
C GLU A 262 -19.82 12.46 6.44
N ILE A 263 -20.72 11.56 6.00
CA ILE A 263 -21.64 11.79 4.89
C ILE A 263 -22.80 12.66 5.36
N LYS A 264 -22.67 13.96 5.08
CA LYS A 264 -23.64 14.96 5.54
C LYS A 264 -25.02 14.75 4.90
N ARG A 265 -26.07 14.82 5.72
CA ARG A 265 -27.45 14.87 5.25
C ARG A 265 -27.75 16.28 4.74
N ARG A 266 -28.27 16.37 3.52
CA ARG A 266 -28.70 17.62 2.91
C ARG A 266 -30.21 17.75 3.07
N PRO A 267 -30.77 18.96 3.23
CA PRO A 267 -32.23 19.16 3.28
C PRO A 267 -32.96 18.66 2.02
N THR A 268 -32.29 18.69 0.87
CA THR A 268 -32.80 18.20 -0.42
C THR A 268 -32.99 16.68 -0.45
N ASP A 269 -32.28 15.94 0.41
CA ASP A 269 -32.32 14.48 0.45
C ASP A 269 -33.60 13.95 1.16
N ASP A 270 -34.25 14.76 2.01
CA ASP A 270 -35.28 14.32 2.95
C ASP A 270 -36.51 13.79 2.27
N ALA A 271 -36.96 14.39 1.18
CA ALA A 271 -38.14 13.95 0.44
C ALA A 271 -37.91 12.56 -0.19
N GLU A 272 -36.77 12.36 -0.85
CA GLU A 272 -36.41 11.10 -1.51
C GLU A 272 -36.16 9.99 -0.48
N LEU A 273 -35.43 10.26 0.60
CA LEU A 273 -35.18 9.30 1.68
C LEU A 273 -36.46 8.88 2.37
N SER A 274 -37.40 9.81 2.61
CA SER A 274 -38.71 9.49 3.22
C SER A 274 -39.56 8.61 2.33
N SER A 275 -39.55 8.84 1.01
CA SER A 275 -40.28 8.01 0.05
C SER A 275 -39.68 6.58 -0.01
N LEU A 276 -38.38 6.45 -0.07
CA LEU A 276 -37.66 5.16 -0.06
C LEU A 276 -37.91 4.39 1.24
N PHE A 277 -37.84 5.08 2.39
CA PHE A 277 -38.11 4.46 3.69
C PHE A 277 -39.54 3.90 3.77
N LYS A 278 -40.55 4.66 3.30
CA LYS A 278 -41.94 4.17 3.25
C LYS A 278 -42.09 2.93 2.37
N LYS A 279 -41.45 2.93 1.18
CA LYS A 279 -41.44 1.80 0.26
C LYS A 279 -40.83 0.55 0.90
N PHE A 280 -39.63 0.68 1.51
CA PHE A 280 -38.93 -0.44 2.12
C PHE A 280 -39.60 -0.96 3.39
N LYS A 281 -40.28 -0.09 4.13
CA LYS A 281 -41.12 -0.49 5.27
C LYS A 281 -42.33 -1.29 4.84
N GLN A 282 -43.00 -0.89 3.76
CA GLN A 282 -44.16 -1.62 3.19
C GLN A 282 -43.77 -3.02 2.69
N SER A 283 -42.56 -3.15 2.12
CA SER A 283 -42.00 -4.42 1.64
C SER A 283 -41.38 -5.26 2.75
N GLU A 284 -41.47 -4.85 4.02
CA GLU A 284 -40.85 -5.50 5.18
C GLU A 284 -39.32 -5.74 5.06
N MET A 285 -38.66 -4.99 4.19
CA MET A 285 -37.24 -5.12 3.95
C MET A 285 -36.38 -4.53 5.09
N ILE A 286 -36.75 -3.34 5.57
CA ILE A 286 -36.12 -2.67 6.70
C ILE A 286 -36.73 -3.14 8.01
N ALA A 287 -35.91 -3.58 8.95
CA ALA A 287 -36.30 -3.84 10.32
C ALA A 287 -36.69 -2.52 11.04
N LYS A 288 -37.39 -2.61 12.18
CA LYS A 288 -37.63 -1.44 13.04
C LYS A 288 -36.26 -0.87 13.44
N PRO A 289 -35.98 0.43 13.15
CA PRO A 289 -34.68 1.03 13.47
C PRO A 289 -34.34 0.87 14.95
N ARG A 290 -33.13 0.39 15.22
CA ARG A 290 -32.57 0.26 16.59
C ARG A 290 -31.88 1.54 17.01
N PHE A 291 -31.28 2.27 16.05
CA PHE A 291 -30.51 3.47 16.28
C PHE A 291 -31.22 4.69 15.67
N ASN A 292 -31.53 5.68 16.50
CA ASN A 292 -32.29 6.87 16.08
C ASN A 292 -31.35 8.06 15.78
N HIS A 293 -30.37 7.84 14.91
CA HIS A 293 -29.46 8.89 14.48
C HIS A 293 -29.65 9.21 12.99
N PRO A 294 -29.74 10.49 12.57
CA PRO A 294 -30.05 10.87 11.19
C PRO A 294 -29.09 10.31 10.14
N SER A 295 -27.77 10.27 10.44
CA SER A 295 -26.77 9.72 9.53
C SER A 295 -26.88 8.21 9.39
N ILE A 296 -27.18 7.48 10.49
CA ILE A 296 -27.41 6.02 10.45
C ILE A 296 -28.66 5.71 9.61
N ALA A 297 -29.72 6.47 9.80
CA ALA A 297 -30.94 6.30 9.03
C ALA A 297 -30.70 6.52 7.52
N LYS A 298 -29.99 7.59 7.14
CA LYS A 298 -29.60 7.86 5.75
C LYS A 298 -28.77 6.71 5.19
N ALA A 299 -27.72 6.31 5.89
CA ALA A 299 -26.82 5.25 5.44
C ALA A 299 -27.56 3.91 5.29
N ASN A 300 -28.41 3.54 6.24
CA ASN A 300 -29.21 2.32 6.20
C ASN A 300 -30.19 2.31 5.01
N ILE A 301 -30.87 3.42 4.73
CA ILE A 301 -31.75 3.55 3.56
C ILE A 301 -30.96 3.41 2.26
N LEU A 302 -29.77 4.02 2.16
CA LEU A 302 -28.94 3.94 0.97
C LEU A 302 -28.40 2.51 0.73
N LEU A 303 -28.01 1.77 1.79
CA LEU A 303 -27.63 0.37 1.66
C LEU A 303 -28.78 -0.50 1.17
N HIS A 304 -29.99 -0.31 1.70
CA HIS A 304 -31.18 -1.02 1.21
C HIS A 304 -31.53 -0.65 -0.23
N ALA A 305 -31.38 0.63 -0.61
CA ALA A 305 -31.55 1.06 -2.00
C ALA A 305 -30.53 0.39 -2.94
N HIS A 306 -29.31 0.13 -2.45
CA HIS A 306 -28.31 -0.64 -3.19
C HIS A 306 -28.75 -2.10 -3.37
N PHE A 307 -29.13 -2.80 -2.31
CA PHE A 307 -29.55 -4.21 -2.39
C PHE A 307 -30.75 -4.40 -3.32
N LEU A 308 -31.69 -3.44 -3.33
CA LEU A 308 -32.90 -3.48 -4.17
C LEU A 308 -32.72 -2.85 -5.56
N ARG A 309 -31.49 -2.44 -5.90
CA ARG A 309 -31.13 -1.81 -7.19
C ARG A 309 -32.01 -0.62 -7.54
N GLU A 310 -32.44 0.16 -6.53
CA GLU A 310 -33.29 1.33 -6.71
C GLU A 310 -32.58 2.47 -7.41
N LYS A 311 -33.33 3.23 -8.21
CA LYS A 311 -32.81 4.43 -8.86
C LYS A 311 -32.73 5.57 -7.85
N LEU A 312 -31.52 6.12 -7.69
CA LEU A 312 -31.23 7.24 -6.80
C LEU A 312 -30.91 8.50 -7.60
N SER A 313 -31.17 9.66 -6.99
CA SER A 313 -30.66 10.94 -7.50
C SER A 313 -29.12 10.93 -7.60
N PRO A 314 -28.53 11.73 -8.49
CA PRO A 314 -27.06 11.75 -8.64
C PRO A 314 -26.31 12.06 -7.35
N ALA A 315 -26.88 12.89 -6.48
CA ALA A 315 -26.31 13.24 -5.20
C ALA A 315 -26.28 12.07 -4.21
N LEU A 316 -27.41 11.36 -4.04
CA LEU A 316 -27.50 10.19 -3.17
C LEU A 316 -26.71 9.00 -3.74
N LYS A 317 -26.65 8.87 -5.07
CA LYS A 317 -25.81 7.86 -5.72
C LYS A 317 -24.32 8.09 -5.47
N SER A 318 -23.87 9.36 -5.47
CA SER A 318 -22.51 9.70 -5.11
C SER A 318 -22.20 9.33 -3.66
N ASP A 319 -23.12 9.66 -2.73
CA ASP A 319 -22.98 9.29 -1.31
C ASP A 319 -22.94 7.77 -1.12
N LEU A 320 -23.80 7.03 -1.82
CA LEU A 320 -23.77 5.57 -1.81
C LEU A 320 -22.45 5.00 -2.33
N ASN A 321 -21.93 5.53 -3.44
CA ASN A 321 -20.64 5.08 -3.97
C ASN A 321 -19.48 5.31 -2.97
N GLU A 322 -19.47 6.44 -2.26
CA GLU A 322 -18.49 6.69 -1.18
C GLU A 322 -18.66 5.69 -0.02
N MET A 323 -19.89 5.32 0.34
CA MET A 323 -20.15 4.29 1.34
C MET A 323 -19.63 2.92 0.90
N LEU A 324 -19.96 2.50 -0.33
CA LEU A 324 -19.57 1.20 -0.87
C LEU A 324 -18.05 1.07 -1.01
N LYS A 325 -17.33 2.18 -1.18
CA LYS A 325 -15.86 2.19 -1.21
C LYS A 325 -15.22 1.66 0.08
N LYS A 326 -15.83 1.98 1.22
CA LYS A 326 -15.36 1.58 2.55
C LYS A 326 -16.10 0.34 3.10
N SER A 327 -17.24 -0.04 2.52
CA SER A 327 -18.15 -1.03 3.11
C SER A 327 -17.51 -2.41 3.31
N ILE A 328 -16.73 -2.90 2.34
CA ILE A 328 -16.05 -4.20 2.46
C ILE A 328 -15.06 -4.20 3.62
N GLN A 329 -14.24 -3.15 3.72
CA GLN A 329 -13.27 -3.01 4.82
C GLN A 329 -13.97 -2.90 6.19
N LEU A 330 -15.13 -2.24 6.24
CA LEU A 330 -15.92 -2.13 7.46
C LEU A 330 -16.56 -3.47 7.87
N VAL A 331 -16.96 -4.30 6.90
CA VAL A 331 -17.44 -5.66 7.17
C VAL A 331 -16.30 -6.56 7.61
N ASP A 332 -15.09 -6.43 7.02
CA ASP A 332 -13.88 -7.10 7.52
C ASP A 332 -13.66 -6.80 9.02
N ALA A 333 -13.82 -5.54 9.45
CA ALA A 333 -13.70 -5.19 10.88
C ALA A 333 -14.81 -5.80 11.77
N MET A 334 -16.03 -5.90 11.24
CA MET A 334 -17.10 -6.64 11.93
C MET A 334 -16.75 -8.12 12.06
N MET A 335 -16.14 -8.72 11.04
CA MET A 335 -15.66 -10.11 11.09
C MET A 335 -14.53 -10.30 12.10
N GLU A 336 -13.57 -9.37 12.19
CA GLU A 336 -12.51 -9.41 13.21
C GLU A 336 -13.09 -9.50 14.63
N ILE A 337 -14.12 -8.70 14.93
CA ILE A 337 -14.81 -8.73 16.22
C ILE A 337 -15.53 -10.07 16.44
N SER A 338 -16.23 -10.58 15.42
CA SER A 338 -16.98 -11.84 15.54
C SER A 338 -16.06 -13.04 15.71
N VAL A 339 -14.92 -13.05 15.03
CA VAL A 339 -13.85 -14.06 15.17
C VAL A 339 -13.23 -13.98 16.55
N GLY A 340 -12.87 -12.78 17.03
CA GLY A 340 -12.32 -12.60 18.36
C GLY A 340 -13.26 -13.03 19.51
N LYS A 341 -14.57 -13.07 19.24
CA LYS A 341 -15.61 -13.57 20.15
C LYS A 341 -16.04 -15.02 19.85
N SER A 342 -15.41 -15.67 18.88
CA SER A 342 -15.72 -17.05 18.44
C SER A 342 -17.19 -17.28 18.00
N TRP A 343 -17.83 -16.28 17.38
CA TRP A 343 -19.23 -16.35 16.93
C TRP A 343 -19.33 -16.91 15.51
N LEU A 344 -19.60 -18.19 15.35
CA LEU A 344 -19.66 -18.85 14.05
C LEU A 344 -20.75 -18.28 13.14
N GLN A 345 -22.02 -18.25 13.61
CA GLN A 345 -23.14 -17.86 12.77
C GLN A 345 -23.05 -16.41 12.31
N THR A 346 -22.64 -15.52 13.19
CA THR A 346 -22.47 -14.10 12.84
C THR A 346 -21.34 -13.90 11.83
N THR A 347 -20.23 -14.62 11.96
CA THR A 347 -19.14 -14.60 10.98
C THR A 347 -19.59 -15.06 9.60
N LEU A 348 -20.33 -16.17 9.52
CA LEU A 348 -20.88 -16.67 8.26
C LEU A 348 -21.86 -15.66 7.62
N ASN A 349 -22.73 -15.04 8.41
CA ASN A 349 -23.67 -14.02 7.93
C ASN A 349 -22.95 -12.74 7.45
N LEU A 350 -21.80 -12.40 8.03
CA LEU A 350 -20.99 -11.26 7.59
C LEU A 350 -20.30 -11.52 6.24
N ILE A 351 -19.81 -12.74 6.02
CA ILE A 351 -19.26 -13.13 4.71
C ILE A 351 -20.37 -13.06 3.65
N GLU A 352 -21.57 -13.58 3.95
CA GLU A 352 -22.72 -13.46 3.05
C GLU A 352 -23.11 -11.99 2.79
N MET A 353 -22.98 -11.12 3.78
CA MET A 353 -23.20 -9.69 3.61
C MET A 353 -22.25 -9.06 2.61
N GLU A 354 -20.97 -9.47 2.57
CA GLU A 354 -20.02 -9.03 1.53
C GLU A 354 -20.48 -9.47 0.12
N GLN A 355 -20.99 -10.70 -0.02
CA GLN A 355 -21.57 -11.18 -1.27
C GLN A 355 -22.75 -10.29 -1.69
N PHE A 356 -23.67 -10.00 -0.77
CA PHE A 356 -24.85 -9.16 -1.04
C PHE A 356 -24.45 -7.72 -1.40
N LEU A 357 -23.47 -7.14 -0.72
CA LEU A 357 -22.94 -5.82 -1.07
C LEU A 357 -22.31 -5.81 -2.47
N THR A 358 -21.58 -6.86 -2.82
CA THR A 358 -20.90 -6.96 -4.12
C THR A 358 -21.90 -7.18 -5.26
N GLN A 359 -22.86 -8.10 -5.08
CA GLN A 359 -23.82 -8.46 -6.12
C GLN A 359 -25.08 -7.56 -6.13
N SER A 360 -25.22 -6.68 -5.13
CA SER A 360 -26.42 -5.85 -5.01
C SER A 360 -27.67 -6.71 -4.95
N LEU A 361 -27.70 -7.64 -3.99
CA LEU A 361 -28.80 -8.57 -3.74
C LEU A 361 -29.22 -8.49 -2.27
N TRP A 362 -30.50 -8.79 -2.01
CA TRP A 362 -30.98 -8.96 -0.65
C TRP A 362 -30.82 -10.43 -0.22
N PHE A 363 -30.66 -10.68 1.07
CA PHE A 363 -30.39 -12.03 1.61
C PHE A 363 -31.47 -13.08 1.29
N LYS A 364 -32.67 -12.67 0.83
CA LYS A 364 -33.73 -13.55 0.40
C LYS A 364 -33.83 -13.74 -1.11
N ASP A 365 -33.04 -12.97 -1.87
CA ASP A 365 -33.10 -13.00 -3.33
C ASP A 365 -32.45 -14.28 -3.87
N PRO A 366 -33.02 -14.86 -4.93
CA PRO A 366 -32.40 -16.01 -5.59
C PRO A 366 -31.01 -15.69 -6.13
N PRO A 367 -30.02 -16.58 -5.95
CA PRO A 367 -28.64 -16.36 -6.41
C PRO A 367 -28.52 -16.10 -7.91
N PHE A 368 -29.47 -16.59 -8.71
CA PHE A 368 -29.48 -16.41 -10.18
C PHE A 368 -29.60 -14.96 -10.63
N LEU A 369 -30.17 -14.06 -9.79
CA LEU A 369 -30.27 -12.63 -10.11
C LEU A 369 -28.93 -11.89 -10.17
N GLN A 370 -27.83 -12.53 -9.82
CA GLN A 370 -26.48 -11.98 -10.04
C GLN A 370 -26.04 -12.07 -11.51
N LEU A 371 -26.66 -12.94 -12.32
CA LEU A 371 -26.35 -13.11 -13.74
C LEU A 371 -26.90 -11.92 -14.58
N PRO A 372 -26.24 -11.61 -15.71
CA PRO A 372 -26.75 -10.58 -16.61
C PRO A 372 -28.08 -11.00 -17.23
N HIS A 373 -28.96 -10.03 -17.47
CA HIS A 373 -30.27 -10.21 -18.15
C HIS A 373 -31.26 -11.16 -17.46
N ILE A 374 -30.92 -11.78 -16.33
CA ILE A 374 -31.82 -12.66 -15.57
C ILE A 374 -32.68 -11.79 -14.64
N THR A 375 -33.99 -11.88 -14.81
CA THR A 375 -35.03 -11.26 -13.96
C THR A 375 -35.73 -12.33 -13.14
N GLU A 376 -36.71 -11.95 -12.31
CA GLU A 376 -37.50 -12.90 -11.51
C GLU A 376 -38.29 -13.91 -12.39
N ASP A 377 -38.68 -13.52 -13.60
CA ASP A 377 -39.41 -14.40 -14.50
C ASP A 377 -38.50 -15.49 -15.07
N GLU A 378 -37.28 -15.16 -15.51
CA GLU A 378 -36.28 -16.14 -15.93
C GLU A 378 -35.89 -17.05 -14.77
N VAL A 379 -35.72 -16.51 -13.56
CA VAL A 379 -35.47 -17.34 -12.36
C VAL A 379 -36.55 -18.39 -12.14
N ARG A 380 -37.83 -18.02 -12.29
CA ARG A 380 -38.95 -18.99 -12.19
C ARG A 380 -38.78 -20.13 -13.18
N HIS A 381 -38.35 -19.83 -14.42
CA HIS A 381 -38.12 -20.86 -15.43
C HIS A 381 -36.89 -21.75 -15.11
N ILE A 382 -35.89 -21.23 -14.40
CA ILE A 382 -34.71 -22.00 -13.95
C ILE A 382 -35.10 -22.99 -12.85
N ILE A 383 -35.88 -22.54 -11.84
CA ILE A 383 -36.12 -23.31 -10.61
C ILE A 383 -37.37 -24.23 -10.70
N THR A 384 -38.17 -24.14 -11.80
CA THR A 384 -39.38 -24.95 -11.97
C THR A 384 -39.24 -25.98 -13.09
N GLY A 385 -40.05 -27.05 -13.03
CA GLY A 385 -40.12 -28.10 -14.05
C GLY A 385 -39.31 -29.35 -13.76
N LYS A 386 -39.38 -30.35 -14.69
CA LYS A 386 -38.80 -31.70 -14.51
C LYS A 386 -37.26 -31.69 -14.26
N ASN A 387 -36.55 -30.70 -14.76
CA ASN A 387 -35.10 -30.55 -14.57
C ASN A 387 -34.81 -29.20 -13.90
N ALA A 388 -35.47 -28.90 -12.79
CA ALA A 388 -35.26 -27.67 -12.05
C ALA A 388 -33.81 -27.59 -11.50
N VAL A 389 -33.17 -26.46 -11.72
CA VAL A 389 -31.84 -26.18 -11.17
C VAL A 389 -32.01 -25.39 -9.87
N ARG A 390 -31.52 -25.94 -8.77
CA ARG A 390 -31.73 -25.36 -7.43
C ARG A 390 -30.50 -24.69 -6.83
N SER A 391 -29.31 -24.99 -7.34
CA SER A 391 -28.07 -24.41 -6.86
C SER A 391 -27.30 -23.70 -7.98
N MET A 392 -26.60 -22.63 -7.60
CA MET A 392 -25.76 -21.89 -8.53
C MET A 392 -24.59 -22.72 -9.04
N HIS A 393 -24.00 -23.61 -8.20
CA HIS A 393 -23.01 -24.59 -8.62
C HIS A 393 -23.47 -25.43 -9.80
N GLN A 394 -24.66 -26.02 -9.66
CA GLN A 394 -25.23 -26.85 -10.70
C GLN A 394 -25.44 -26.06 -12.01
N TYR A 395 -25.82 -24.78 -11.91
CA TYR A 395 -26.04 -23.93 -13.08
C TYR A 395 -24.74 -23.56 -13.80
N VAL A 396 -23.69 -23.31 -13.04
CA VAL A 396 -22.35 -22.97 -13.58
C VAL A 396 -21.74 -24.19 -14.26
N ASP A 397 -21.90 -25.40 -13.67
CA ASP A 397 -21.38 -26.67 -14.20
C ASP A 397 -22.09 -27.13 -15.49
N MET A 398 -23.32 -26.64 -15.76
CA MET A 398 -24.07 -27.03 -16.94
C MET A 398 -23.43 -26.50 -18.21
N ASP A 399 -23.49 -27.33 -19.27
CA ASP A 399 -23.13 -26.90 -20.62
C ASP A 399 -24.01 -25.73 -21.10
N ALA A 400 -23.42 -24.85 -21.90
CA ALA A 400 -24.09 -23.62 -22.38
C ALA A 400 -25.45 -23.88 -23.03
N ASP A 401 -25.57 -24.98 -23.79
CA ASP A 401 -26.81 -25.36 -24.51
C ASP A 401 -27.90 -25.94 -23.61
N GLN A 402 -27.53 -26.43 -22.43
CA GLN A 402 -28.44 -27.06 -21.48
C GLN A 402 -28.96 -26.09 -20.42
N ARG A 403 -28.42 -24.85 -20.37
CA ARG A 403 -28.81 -23.84 -19.38
C ARG A 403 -30.24 -23.38 -19.60
N LYS A 404 -31.04 -23.45 -18.54
CA LYS A 404 -32.45 -23.05 -18.55
C LYS A 404 -32.66 -21.56 -18.30
N GLY A 405 -33.84 -21.06 -18.62
CA GLY A 405 -34.23 -19.66 -18.39
C GLY A 405 -33.66 -18.70 -19.44
N LEU A 406 -32.98 -19.22 -20.48
CA LEU A 406 -32.38 -18.41 -21.53
C LEU A 406 -33.24 -18.29 -22.81
N SER A 407 -34.39 -18.96 -22.83
CA SER A 407 -35.26 -19.02 -24.04
C SER A 407 -35.86 -17.68 -24.43
N SER A 408 -36.10 -16.79 -23.45
CA SER A 408 -36.60 -15.43 -23.65
C SER A 408 -35.55 -14.42 -24.11
N LEU A 409 -34.27 -14.78 -23.99
CA LEU A 409 -33.13 -13.88 -24.29
C LEU A 409 -32.69 -14.00 -25.74
N SER A 410 -32.20 -12.89 -26.27
CA SER A 410 -31.52 -12.86 -27.59
C SER A 410 -30.21 -13.64 -27.56
N ASP A 411 -29.71 -14.03 -28.74
CA ASP A 411 -28.45 -14.79 -28.84
C ASP A 411 -27.25 -14.02 -28.26
N ALA A 412 -27.23 -12.69 -28.38
CA ALA A 412 -26.19 -11.85 -27.77
C ALA A 412 -26.27 -11.88 -26.24
N GLU A 413 -27.45 -11.79 -25.66
CA GLU A 413 -27.66 -11.84 -24.21
C GLU A 413 -27.34 -13.23 -23.64
N ARG A 414 -27.70 -14.30 -24.36
CA ARG A 414 -27.30 -15.68 -24.00
C ARG A 414 -25.78 -15.83 -23.99
N ALA A 415 -25.09 -15.27 -24.99
CA ALA A 415 -23.62 -15.30 -25.04
C ALA A 415 -23.01 -14.54 -23.84
N GLU A 416 -23.59 -13.41 -23.43
CA GLU A 416 -23.14 -12.67 -22.21
C GLU A 416 -23.36 -13.51 -20.94
N VAL A 417 -24.51 -14.15 -20.76
CA VAL A 417 -24.77 -15.05 -19.62
C VAL A 417 -23.76 -16.19 -19.58
N ASN A 418 -23.54 -16.86 -20.72
CA ASN A 418 -22.60 -17.97 -20.81
C ASN A 418 -21.15 -17.52 -20.55
N SER A 419 -20.76 -16.35 -21.02
CA SER A 419 -19.46 -15.76 -20.75
C SER A 419 -19.26 -15.47 -19.27
N VAL A 420 -20.28 -14.94 -18.58
CA VAL A 420 -20.21 -14.69 -17.13
C VAL A 420 -20.17 -16.02 -16.34
N CYS A 421 -20.98 -17.01 -16.70
CA CYS A 421 -20.94 -18.33 -16.06
C CYS A 421 -19.56 -19.02 -16.22
N SER A 422 -18.87 -18.84 -17.36
CA SER A 422 -17.55 -19.43 -17.57
C SER A 422 -16.44 -18.80 -16.72
N MET A 423 -16.62 -17.52 -16.30
CA MET A 423 -15.66 -16.83 -15.41
C MET A 423 -15.97 -17.03 -13.92
N MET A 424 -17.22 -17.40 -13.57
CA MET A 424 -17.56 -17.67 -12.18
C MET A 424 -16.74 -18.85 -11.63
N PRO A 425 -16.30 -18.75 -10.35
CA PRO A 425 -15.46 -19.79 -9.76
C PRO A 425 -16.20 -21.13 -9.67
N ASN A 426 -15.59 -22.14 -10.23
CA ASN A 426 -15.95 -23.54 -10.06
C ASN A 426 -14.81 -24.21 -9.26
N MET A 427 -15.07 -24.45 -7.98
CA MET A 427 -14.03 -24.85 -7.03
C MET A 427 -14.12 -26.32 -6.68
N ASP A 428 -12.97 -26.96 -6.59
CA ASP A 428 -12.79 -28.25 -5.95
C ASP A 428 -12.15 -28.05 -4.58
N LEU A 429 -12.65 -28.78 -3.58
CA LEU A 429 -12.23 -28.65 -2.19
C LEU A 429 -11.60 -29.95 -1.70
N GLN A 430 -10.35 -29.88 -1.27
CA GLN A 430 -9.65 -30.97 -0.61
C GLN A 430 -9.26 -30.55 0.80
N ILE A 431 -9.52 -31.41 1.78
CA ILE A 431 -9.25 -31.16 3.19
C ILE A 431 -8.42 -32.30 3.74
N THR A 432 -7.30 -31.97 4.38
CA THR A 432 -6.45 -32.89 5.11
C THR A 432 -6.32 -32.42 6.55
N ILE A 433 -6.43 -33.35 7.50
CA ILE A 433 -6.25 -33.05 8.93
C ILE A 433 -5.14 -33.97 9.43
N GLY A 434 -4.17 -33.45 10.12
CA GLY A 434 -3.05 -34.20 10.68
C GLY A 434 -2.25 -33.36 11.67
N VAL A 435 -1.34 -33.96 12.35
CA VAL A 435 -0.31 -33.33 13.16
C VAL A 435 0.98 -33.33 12.34
N GLU A 436 1.83 -32.36 12.52
CA GLU A 436 3.11 -32.24 11.82
C GLU A 436 4.03 -33.34 12.38
N ASP A 437 4.61 -34.16 11.49
CA ASP A 437 5.51 -35.26 11.80
C ASP A 437 4.92 -36.45 12.60
N GLU A 438 3.59 -36.52 12.75
CA GLU A 438 2.90 -37.63 13.41
C GLU A 438 1.79 -38.23 12.54
N GLU A 439 1.58 -39.57 12.62
CA GLU A 439 0.53 -40.25 11.86
C GLU A 439 -0.85 -40.18 12.55
N GLU A 440 -0.88 -40.06 13.87
CA GLU A 440 -2.09 -40.05 14.68
C GLU A 440 -2.21 -38.73 15.46
N ILE A 441 -3.42 -38.29 15.75
CA ILE A 441 -3.70 -37.08 16.51
C ILE A 441 -3.93 -37.45 17.96
N GLY A 442 -3.09 -36.96 18.87
CA GLY A 442 -3.22 -37.16 20.29
C GLY A 442 -4.15 -36.17 21.00
N GLU A 443 -4.44 -36.47 22.28
CA GLU A 443 -5.25 -35.60 23.15
C GLU A 443 -4.52 -34.28 23.39
N GLY A 444 -5.12 -33.17 22.95
CA GLY A 444 -4.59 -31.81 23.20
C GLY A 444 -3.48 -31.38 22.25
N ASP A 445 -3.10 -32.15 21.25
CA ASP A 445 -2.09 -31.80 20.25
C ASP A 445 -2.49 -30.63 19.40
N ILE A 446 -1.52 -30.01 18.75
CA ILE A 446 -1.75 -28.97 17.76
C ILE A 446 -1.94 -29.64 16.38
N MET A 447 -3.19 -29.82 16.00
CA MET A 447 -3.52 -30.35 14.67
C MET A 447 -3.57 -29.24 13.62
N THR A 448 -3.12 -29.56 12.42
CA THR A 448 -3.16 -28.68 11.25
C THR A 448 -4.25 -29.15 10.29
N VAL A 449 -5.20 -28.26 10.00
CA VAL A 449 -6.22 -28.46 8.96
C VAL A 449 -5.74 -27.75 7.69
N THR A 450 -5.37 -28.53 6.69
CA THR A 450 -4.95 -28.04 5.38
C THR A 450 -6.14 -28.03 4.43
N ILE A 451 -6.49 -26.85 3.93
CA ILE A 451 -7.59 -26.62 2.99
C ILE A 451 -6.98 -26.24 1.65
N LYS A 452 -7.13 -27.09 0.66
CA LYS A 452 -6.68 -26.86 -0.71
C LYS A 452 -7.89 -26.61 -1.61
N LEU A 453 -7.88 -25.44 -2.29
CA LEU A 453 -8.89 -25.05 -3.26
C LEU A 453 -8.29 -25.07 -4.67
N THR A 454 -8.96 -25.77 -5.59
CA THR A 454 -8.53 -25.82 -7.00
C THR A 454 -9.63 -25.28 -7.89
N ARG A 455 -9.33 -24.24 -8.69
CA ARG A 455 -10.24 -23.63 -9.67
C ARG A 455 -10.26 -24.47 -10.95
N LYS A 456 -11.39 -25.12 -11.25
CA LYS A 456 -11.56 -25.97 -12.44
C LYS A 456 -11.60 -25.16 -13.76
N ASN A 457 -12.06 -23.92 -13.67
CA ASN A 457 -12.24 -23.03 -14.82
C ASN A 457 -11.02 -22.17 -15.15
N VAL A 458 -9.92 -22.27 -14.39
CA VAL A 458 -8.66 -21.55 -14.63
C VAL A 458 -7.58 -22.52 -15.06
N LYS A 459 -6.85 -22.20 -16.11
CA LYS A 459 -5.74 -23.04 -16.62
C LYS A 459 -4.50 -22.83 -15.75
N GLU A 460 -3.60 -23.79 -15.81
CA GLU A 460 -2.31 -23.72 -15.14
C GLU A 460 -1.48 -22.54 -15.68
N GLY A 461 -1.01 -21.68 -14.77
CA GLY A 461 -0.28 -20.44 -15.12
C GLY A 461 -1.16 -19.21 -15.40
N ASP A 462 -2.48 -19.38 -15.49
CA ASP A 462 -3.42 -18.26 -15.63
C ASP A 462 -3.92 -17.79 -14.24
N THR A 463 -4.35 -16.53 -14.17
CA THR A 463 -5.00 -15.95 -12.99
C THR A 463 -6.50 -15.80 -13.22
N CYS A 464 -7.30 -15.76 -12.13
CA CYS A 464 -8.74 -15.53 -12.26
C CYS A 464 -9.06 -14.10 -12.71
N ASP A 465 -10.19 -13.96 -13.37
CA ASP A 465 -10.71 -12.68 -13.85
C ASP A 465 -11.25 -11.82 -12.68
N LEU A 466 -11.49 -10.54 -12.99
CA LEU A 466 -12.20 -9.65 -12.07
C LEU A 466 -13.64 -10.15 -11.84
N VAL A 467 -14.13 -9.97 -10.62
CA VAL A 467 -15.49 -10.36 -10.24
C VAL A 467 -16.52 -9.61 -11.08
N TYR A 468 -17.46 -10.35 -11.66
CA TYR A 468 -18.64 -9.75 -12.31
C TYR A 468 -19.54 -9.13 -11.24
N ALA A 469 -19.53 -7.81 -11.14
CA ALA A 469 -20.35 -7.05 -10.17
C ALA A 469 -20.77 -5.71 -10.79
N PRO A 470 -21.77 -5.69 -11.68
CA PRO A 470 -22.13 -4.50 -12.46
C PRO A 470 -22.70 -3.36 -11.61
N HIS A 471 -23.26 -3.66 -10.44
CA HIS A 471 -23.84 -2.68 -9.51
C HIS A 471 -22.86 -2.19 -8.45
N PHE A 472 -21.76 -2.92 -8.23
CA PHE A 472 -20.71 -2.49 -7.30
C PHE A 472 -19.77 -1.50 -8.02
N PRO A 473 -19.51 -0.30 -7.47
CA PRO A 473 -18.86 0.77 -8.22
C PRO A 473 -17.37 0.54 -8.50
N TYR A 474 -16.71 -0.41 -7.81
CA TYR A 474 -15.25 -0.62 -7.90
C TYR A 474 -14.93 -2.01 -8.47
N PRO A 475 -13.80 -2.18 -9.19
CA PRO A 475 -13.29 -3.49 -9.57
C PRO A 475 -12.85 -4.25 -8.31
N LYS A 476 -13.17 -5.53 -8.25
CA LYS A 476 -12.87 -6.40 -7.12
C LYS A 476 -12.32 -7.74 -7.63
N LEU A 477 -11.35 -8.29 -6.92
CA LEU A 477 -10.91 -9.67 -7.05
C LEU A 477 -11.61 -10.52 -5.98
N GLU A 478 -11.83 -11.79 -6.26
CA GLU A 478 -12.46 -12.71 -5.31
C GLU A 478 -11.51 -13.07 -4.17
N ARG A 479 -12.07 -13.22 -2.97
CA ARG A 479 -11.40 -13.76 -1.79
C ARG A 479 -12.23 -14.93 -1.27
N TRP A 480 -11.56 -15.94 -0.75
CA TRP A 480 -12.21 -17.11 -0.18
C TRP A 480 -11.94 -17.18 1.31
N PHE A 481 -12.98 -17.19 2.10
CA PHE A 481 -12.91 -17.35 3.54
C PHE A 481 -13.11 -18.82 3.90
N CYS A 482 -12.15 -19.37 4.65
CA CYS A 482 -12.22 -20.71 5.20
C CYS A 482 -12.52 -20.61 6.69
N VAL A 483 -13.67 -21.10 7.11
CA VAL A 483 -14.17 -21.00 8.49
C VAL A 483 -14.35 -22.40 9.03
N ILE A 484 -13.74 -22.71 10.17
CA ILE A 484 -13.85 -23.97 10.88
C ILE A 484 -14.60 -23.75 12.19
N GLY A 485 -15.65 -24.51 12.44
CA GLY A 485 -16.44 -24.36 13.67
C GLY A 485 -17.36 -25.54 13.95
N ASP A 486 -18.12 -25.41 15.01
CA ASP A 486 -19.17 -26.34 15.38
C ASP A 486 -20.54 -25.62 15.32
N VAL A 487 -21.39 -26.06 14.42
CA VAL A 487 -22.74 -25.49 14.23
C VAL A 487 -23.63 -25.70 15.45
N LYS A 488 -23.44 -26.79 16.21
CA LYS A 488 -24.29 -27.12 17.36
C LYS A 488 -24.05 -26.17 18.53
N THR A 489 -22.79 -25.82 18.78
CA THR A 489 -22.39 -24.92 19.85
C THR A 489 -22.27 -23.47 19.40
N ASN A 490 -22.44 -23.20 18.10
CA ASN A 490 -22.18 -21.89 17.46
C ASN A 490 -20.75 -21.39 17.71
N HIS A 491 -19.81 -22.28 17.91
CA HIS A 491 -18.43 -21.92 18.23
C HIS A 491 -17.55 -21.91 16.97
N LEU A 492 -16.85 -20.81 16.75
CA LEU A 492 -15.84 -20.67 15.71
C LEU A 492 -14.48 -21.05 16.29
N HIS A 493 -13.83 -22.06 15.69
CA HIS A 493 -12.51 -22.52 16.11
C HIS A 493 -11.38 -21.75 15.42
N ALA A 494 -11.45 -21.62 14.10
CA ALA A 494 -10.46 -20.86 13.32
C ALA A 494 -11.07 -20.29 12.05
N MET A 495 -10.47 -19.23 11.56
CA MET A 495 -10.81 -18.60 10.29
C MET A 495 -9.54 -18.12 9.59
N GLY A 496 -9.51 -18.32 8.28
CA GLY A 496 -8.46 -17.79 7.43
C GLY A 496 -9.00 -17.39 6.07
N LYS A 497 -8.17 -16.77 5.25
CA LYS A 497 -8.56 -16.30 3.91
C LYS A 497 -7.53 -16.69 2.87
N ILE A 498 -8.01 -17.18 1.72
CA ILE A 498 -7.22 -17.44 0.53
C ILE A 498 -7.45 -16.26 -0.43
N THR A 499 -6.39 -15.53 -0.73
CA THR A 499 -6.39 -14.37 -1.63
C THR A 499 -5.62 -14.63 -2.92
N SER A 500 -5.06 -15.83 -3.08
CA SER A 500 -4.39 -16.22 -4.32
C SER A 500 -5.36 -16.19 -5.49
N GLN A 501 -4.93 -15.60 -6.60
CA GLN A 501 -5.69 -15.54 -7.85
C GLN A 501 -5.29 -16.66 -8.83
N GLU A 502 -4.37 -17.50 -8.44
CA GLU A 502 -3.90 -18.66 -9.22
C GLU A 502 -4.92 -19.79 -9.19
N ARG A 503 -4.69 -20.80 -10.03
CA ARG A 503 -5.54 -22.00 -10.11
C ARG A 503 -5.67 -22.72 -8.76
N GLU A 504 -4.59 -22.80 -8.00
CA GLU A 504 -4.56 -23.46 -6.70
C GLU A 504 -4.32 -22.45 -5.58
N GLY A 505 -5.02 -22.65 -4.48
CA GLY A 505 -4.82 -21.91 -3.24
C GLY A 505 -4.82 -22.87 -2.06
N GLU A 506 -3.87 -22.73 -1.17
CA GLU A 506 -3.74 -23.55 0.03
C GLU A 506 -3.77 -22.66 1.27
N LEU A 507 -4.42 -23.16 2.32
CA LEU A 507 -4.47 -22.53 3.63
C LEU A 507 -4.31 -23.58 4.71
N LYS A 508 -3.37 -23.36 5.62
CA LYS A 508 -3.15 -24.19 6.80
C LYS A 508 -3.67 -23.45 8.02
N LEU A 509 -4.56 -24.08 8.77
CA LEU A 509 -5.12 -23.55 10.02
C LEU A 509 -4.76 -24.50 11.16
N GLN A 510 -4.14 -23.98 12.20
CA GLN A 510 -3.79 -24.73 13.38
C GLN A 510 -4.91 -24.67 14.43
N LEU A 511 -5.25 -25.80 15.00
CA LEU A 511 -6.28 -25.98 16.00
C LEU A 511 -5.76 -26.90 17.10
N GLN A 512 -6.20 -26.66 18.33
CA GLN A 512 -5.94 -27.61 19.40
C GLN A 512 -6.92 -28.79 19.33
N ALA A 513 -6.39 -30.01 19.31
CA ALA A 513 -7.19 -31.21 19.36
C ALA A 513 -8.00 -31.30 20.67
N PRO A 514 -9.18 -31.91 20.67
CA PRO A 514 -9.95 -32.13 21.88
C PRO A 514 -9.16 -32.85 22.98
N PRO A 515 -9.39 -32.52 24.27
CA PRO A 515 -8.64 -33.08 25.38
C PRO A 515 -9.05 -34.53 25.78
N LYS A 516 -9.90 -35.17 24.99
CA LYS A 516 -10.36 -36.54 25.23
C LYS A 516 -10.30 -37.35 23.94
N ALA A 517 -9.84 -38.58 24.03
CA ALA A 517 -9.85 -39.51 22.92
C ALA A 517 -11.28 -39.81 22.43
N GLY A 518 -11.44 -39.89 21.11
CA GLY A 518 -12.73 -40.14 20.48
C GLY A 518 -12.77 -39.70 19.01
N THR A 519 -13.90 -39.93 18.38
CA THR A 519 -14.15 -39.51 17.00
C THR A 519 -14.86 -38.13 17.02
N TYR A 520 -14.25 -37.18 16.39
CA TYR A 520 -14.76 -35.80 16.30
C TYR A 520 -15.10 -35.44 14.87
N GLN A 521 -15.93 -34.40 14.72
CA GLN A 521 -16.34 -33.86 13.43
C GLN A 521 -16.26 -32.35 13.46
N LEU A 522 -15.64 -31.78 12.45
CA LEU A 522 -15.58 -30.33 12.23
C LEU A 522 -16.42 -29.93 11.03
N ASP A 523 -17.17 -28.86 11.17
CA ASP A 523 -17.86 -28.18 10.06
C ASP A 523 -16.87 -27.19 9.44
N ILE A 524 -16.58 -27.38 8.15
CA ILE A 524 -15.68 -26.51 7.39
C ILE A 524 -16.50 -25.80 6.32
N PHE A 525 -16.54 -24.47 6.40
CA PHE A 525 -17.22 -23.61 5.44
C PHE A 525 -16.19 -22.88 4.62
N VAL A 526 -16.30 -22.96 3.30
CA VAL A 526 -15.48 -22.21 2.36
C VAL A 526 -16.40 -21.32 1.56
N LYS A 527 -16.33 -20.02 1.83
CA LYS A 527 -17.24 -19.02 1.27
C LYS A 527 -16.49 -17.96 0.45
N CYS A 528 -17.03 -17.65 -0.73
CA CYS A 528 -16.55 -16.54 -1.53
C CYS A 528 -17.09 -15.22 -0.96
N ASP A 529 -16.31 -14.15 -1.01
CA ASP A 529 -16.77 -12.80 -0.61
C ASP A 529 -17.55 -12.05 -1.70
N SER A 530 -17.72 -12.64 -2.89
CA SER A 530 -18.12 -11.92 -4.09
C SER A 530 -19.31 -12.50 -4.84
N TYR A 531 -19.53 -13.81 -4.75
CA TYR A 531 -20.60 -14.50 -5.46
C TYR A 531 -21.54 -15.20 -4.50
N VAL A 532 -22.85 -15.08 -4.74
CA VAL A 532 -23.89 -15.70 -3.92
C VAL A 532 -24.15 -17.14 -4.40
N GLY A 533 -24.20 -18.08 -3.46
CA GLY A 533 -24.58 -19.47 -3.75
C GLY A 533 -23.51 -20.34 -4.40
N LEU A 534 -22.25 -19.92 -4.37
CA LEU A 534 -21.07 -20.69 -4.77
C LEU A 534 -20.21 -21.11 -3.56
N ASP A 535 -20.82 -21.15 -2.38
CA ASP A 535 -20.17 -21.55 -1.15
C ASP A 535 -20.07 -23.06 -1.06
N LEU A 536 -18.96 -23.55 -0.48
CA LEU A 536 -18.71 -24.96 -0.24
C LEU A 536 -18.81 -25.27 1.26
N ARG A 537 -19.31 -26.45 1.59
CA ARG A 537 -19.32 -26.96 2.95
C ARG A 537 -18.85 -28.41 2.97
N ALA A 538 -17.96 -28.72 3.88
CA ALA A 538 -17.51 -30.08 4.10
C ALA A 538 -17.57 -30.43 5.59
N LEU A 539 -17.73 -31.71 5.85
CA LEU A 539 -17.72 -32.30 7.18
C LEU A 539 -16.46 -33.17 7.27
N ALA A 540 -15.48 -32.76 8.04
CA ALA A 540 -14.25 -33.49 8.23
C ALA A 540 -14.31 -34.27 9.55
N LYS A 541 -14.13 -35.60 9.48
CA LYS A 541 -14.07 -36.48 10.63
C LYS A 541 -12.63 -36.86 10.91
N PHE A 542 -12.25 -36.86 12.17
CA PHE A 542 -10.92 -37.26 12.62
C PHE A 542 -11.02 -37.99 13.97
N ASN A 543 -10.01 -38.80 14.24
CA ASN A 543 -9.94 -39.55 15.48
C ASN A 543 -8.83 -38.98 16.35
N VAL A 544 -9.10 -38.84 17.63
CA VAL A 544 -8.13 -38.44 18.65
C VAL A 544 -7.83 -39.68 19.47
N VAL A 545 -6.56 -40.04 19.58
CA VAL A 545 -6.08 -41.19 20.36
C VAL A 545 -5.56 -40.72 21.73
N PRO A 546 -5.61 -41.61 22.76
CA PRO A 546 -5.03 -41.27 24.04
C PRO A 546 -3.51 -41.03 23.92
N GLN A 547 -2.99 -40.06 24.62
CA GLN A 547 -1.56 -39.72 24.58
C GLN A 547 -0.65 -40.86 24.99
N SER A 548 -1.18 -41.80 25.77
CA SER A 548 -0.46 -43.03 26.16
C SER A 548 -0.20 -44.01 25.02
N THR A 549 -0.90 -43.90 23.89
CA THR A 549 -0.74 -44.78 22.72
C THR A 549 0.22 -44.22 21.68
N LEU A 550 0.56 -42.93 21.78
CA LEU A 550 1.51 -42.30 20.88
C LEU A 550 2.95 -42.74 21.19
N PRO A 551 3.82 -42.87 20.18
CA PRO A 551 5.22 -43.13 20.39
C PRO A 551 5.85 -42.02 21.23
N VAL A 552 6.52 -42.39 22.32
CA VAL A 552 7.25 -41.41 23.14
C VAL A 552 8.39 -40.86 22.29
N TYR A 553 8.40 -39.53 22.10
CA TYR A 553 9.51 -38.85 21.42
C TYR A 553 10.83 -39.21 22.09
N GLN A 554 11.69 -39.89 21.35
CA GLN A 554 13.06 -40.16 21.77
C GLN A 554 13.95 -39.15 21.02
N PRO A 555 14.54 -38.15 21.73
CA PRO A 555 15.46 -37.24 21.11
C PRO A 555 16.59 -37.96 20.43
N HIS A 556 17.03 -37.50 19.27
CA HIS A 556 18.19 -38.07 18.60
C HIS A 556 19.40 -38.00 19.55
N PRO A 557 20.29 -39.03 19.59
CA PRO A 557 21.45 -39.02 20.47
C PRO A 557 22.31 -37.77 20.34
N GLU A 558 22.39 -37.17 19.14
CA GLU A 558 23.09 -35.90 18.88
C GLU A 558 22.41 -34.70 19.54
N ASP A 559 21.07 -34.69 19.63
CA ASP A 559 20.32 -33.60 20.30
C ASP A 559 20.52 -33.69 21.83
N LEU A 560 20.62 -34.89 22.37
CA LEU A 560 20.94 -35.13 23.80
C LEU A 560 22.38 -34.71 24.15
N GLU A 561 23.31 -34.81 23.22
CA GLU A 561 24.68 -34.32 23.39
C GLU A 561 24.70 -32.78 23.36
N LEU A 562 23.95 -32.14 22.45
CA LEU A 562 23.78 -30.69 22.35
C LEU A 562 23.08 -30.08 23.59
N ASP A 563 22.09 -30.78 24.16
CA ASP A 563 21.43 -30.35 25.41
C ASP A 563 22.34 -30.39 26.65
N ASN A 564 23.39 -31.20 26.60
CA ASN A 564 24.40 -31.31 27.64
C ASN A 564 25.57 -30.32 27.44
N GLU A 565 25.69 -29.71 26.26
CA GLU A 565 26.67 -28.64 26.04
C GLU A 565 26.20 -27.35 26.70
N PRO A 566 27.07 -26.67 27.48
CA PRO A 566 26.71 -25.42 28.11
C PRO A 566 26.36 -24.38 27.07
N THR A 567 25.20 -23.74 27.23
CA THR A 567 24.74 -22.68 26.32
C THR A 567 25.77 -21.54 26.25
N LEU A 568 25.85 -20.82 25.12
CA LEU A 568 26.73 -19.63 24.97
C LEU A 568 26.59 -18.63 26.15
N PHE A 569 25.43 -18.58 26.78
CA PHE A 569 25.17 -17.74 27.93
C PHE A 569 25.81 -18.32 29.21
N GLU A 570 25.76 -19.63 29.41
CA GLU A 570 26.42 -20.32 30.52
C GLU A 570 27.93 -20.30 30.38
N GLN A 571 28.47 -20.45 29.18
CA GLN A 571 29.91 -20.26 28.88
C GLN A 571 30.39 -18.83 29.16
N MET A 572 29.55 -17.82 28.94
CA MET A 572 29.87 -16.43 29.27
C MET A 572 29.83 -16.13 30.78
N ILE A 573 28.99 -16.84 31.53
CA ILE A 573 28.87 -16.67 32.99
C ILE A 573 29.93 -17.48 33.75
N ASN A 574 30.28 -18.66 33.26
CA ASN A 574 31.29 -19.55 33.85
C ASN A 574 32.43 -19.83 32.86
N PRO A 575 33.37 -18.91 32.71
CA PRO A 575 34.51 -19.09 31.78
C PRO A 575 35.55 -20.13 32.22
N GLU A 576 35.40 -20.75 33.40
CA GLU A 576 36.35 -21.75 33.91
C GLU A 576 36.16 -23.16 33.33
N ASP A 577 34.98 -23.49 32.80
CA ASP A 577 34.68 -24.80 32.20
C ASP A 577 35.09 -24.93 30.72
N SER A 578 35.61 -23.86 30.09
CA SER A 578 35.98 -23.85 28.66
C SER A 578 37.51 -24.08 28.40
N SER A 579 38.30 -24.35 29.45
CA SER A 579 39.76 -24.46 29.31
C SER A 579 40.32 -25.88 29.09
N ASP A 580 39.48 -26.93 29.12
CA ASP A 580 39.94 -28.32 28.99
C ASP A 580 39.77 -28.95 27.59
N SER A 581 39.30 -28.18 26.57
CA SER A 581 39.11 -28.72 25.20
C SER A 581 40.07 -28.16 24.14
N GLU A 582 41.14 -27.41 24.50
CA GLU A 582 42.09 -26.87 23.52
C GLU A 582 43.52 -27.49 23.60
N GLU A 583 43.72 -28.62 24.26
CA GLU A 583 45.04 -29.31 24.25
C GLU A 583 44.97 -30.67 23.56
N GLU A 584 44.63 -30.75 22.27
CA GLU A 584 45.03 -31.88 21.39
C GLU A 584 44.85 -31.53 19.91
N GLN A 585 45.61 -30.57 19.39
CA GLN A 585 45.94 -30.47 17.95
C GLN A 585 47.21 -29.63 17.74
N GLU A 586 48.35 -30.14 18.14
CA GLU A 586 49.63 -29.79 17.52
C GLU A 586 50.22 -31.04 16.87
N ASP A 587 50.73 -30.83 15.65
CA ASP A 587 51.57 -31.71 14.83
C ASP A 587 50.90 -32.65 13.83
N GLU A 588 50.61 -32.10 12.66
CA GLU A 588 50.98 -32.75 11.39
C GLU A 588 51.27 -31.69 10.31
N GLN A 589 52.58 -31.56 9.99
CA GLN A 589 53.11 -30.77 8.87
C GLN A 589 52.76 -31.43 7.52
N PRO A 590 52.51 -30.66 6.45
CA PRO A 590 52.22 -31.21 5.12
C PRO A 590 53.54 -31.61 4.41
N PRO A 591 53.59 -32.71 3.66
CA PRO A 591 54.72 -33.05 2.82
C PRO A 591 54.72 -32.25 1.50
N GLU A 592 55.91 -31.81 1.18
CA GLU A 592 56.32 -31.08 -0.01
C GLU A 592 55.90 -31.72 -1.36
N SER A 593 55.60 -30.83 -2.28
CA SER A 593 55.40 -31.09 -3.70
C SER A 593 56.66 -31.72 -4.36
N LYS A 594 56.49 -32.78 -5.13
CA LYS A 594 57.37 -33.11 -6.25
C LYS A 594 56.59 -33.01 -7.56
N LYS A 595 57.04 -32.06 -8.38
CA LYS A 595 56.86 -32.07 -9.83
C LYS A 595 57.58 -33.31 -10.39
N ASP A 596 56.94 -33.96 -11.38
CA ASP A 596 57.47 -34.25 -12.71
C ASP A 596 56.62 -35.32 -13.41
N GLN A 597 56.20 -34.95 -14.54
CA GLN A 597 55.92 -35.48 -15.87
C GLN A 597 54.48 -35.27 -16.31
#